data_87336c83b6f054a2362d9f3178a6ef6b
#
_entry.id   87336c83b6f054a2362d9f3178a6ef6b
#
_cell.length_a   1.000
_cell.length_b   1.000
_cell.length_c   1.000
_cell.angle_alpha   90.00
_cell.angle_beta   90.00
_cell.angle_gamma   90.00
#
_symmetry.space_group_name_H-M   'P 1'
#
loop_
_entity.id
_entity.type
_entity.pdbx_description
1 polymer ?
#
loop_
_entity_poly.entity_id
_entity_poly.type
_entity_poly.pdbx_seq_one_letter_code
_entity_poly.pdbx_strand_id
1 'polypeptide(L)'
;MSWLTPALVTIILTVVKAIVVLLAVVICGALLSWVERRLLGLWQDRYGPNRVGPFGAFQLGADMVKMFFKEDWTPPFADKMIFTLAPVIAMGALLVAFAIVPITPTWGVADLNIGILFFFAMAGLTVYAVLFAGWSSNNKFALLGSLRASAQTISYEVFLALSLMGIVAQVGSFNMRDIVQYQIDNVWFIIPQFFGFCTFIIAGVAVTHRHPFDQPEAEQELADGYHIEYAGMKWGMFFVGEYIGIVLVSALLATLFFGGWHGPFLDTLPWLSFFYFAAKTGFFITLFILIRASLPRPRYDQVMAFSWKVCLPLTLINLLVTGALVLAAAQ
;
A
#
# COMPACT_ATOMS: atom_id res chain seq x y z
N MET A 1 31.88 -3.67 30.77
CA MET A 1 30.85 -3.45 29.70
C MET A 1 29.94 -2.24 30.01
N SER A 2 30.54 -1.10 30.31
CA SER A 2 29.87 0.15 30.73
C SER A 2 29.50 1.12 29.58
N TRP A 3 29.60 0.67 28.33
CA TRP A 3 29.38 1.47 27.13
C TRP A 3 27.89 1.49 26.65
N LEU A 4 27.09 0.54 27.16
CA LEU A 4 25.68 0.41 26.75
C LEU A 4 24.80 1.18 27.75
N THR A 5 24.59 2.46 27.50
CA THR A 5 23.53 3.20 28.21
C THR A 5 22.16 2.64 27.80
N PRO A 6 21.14 2.66 28.69
CA PRO A 6 19.80 2.19 28.36
C PRO A 6 19.23 2.85 27.08
N ALA A 7 19.55 4.12 26.85
CA ALA A 7 19.18 4.85 25.64
C ALA A 7 19.82 4.24 24.37
N LEU A 8 21.09 3.87 24.41
CA LEU A 8 21.79 3.26 23.28
C LEU A 8 21.20 1.88 22.93
N VAL A 9 20.86 1.08 23.95
CA VAL A 9 20.20 -0.23 23.75
C VAL A 9 18.84 -0.04 23.08
N THR A 10 18.05 0.92 23.52
CA THR A 10 16.73 1.22 22.90
C THR A 10 16.87 1.64 21.45
N ILE A 11 17.84 2.51 21.12
CA ILE A 11 18.12 2.94 19.75
C ILE A 11 18.52 1.73 18.89
N ILE A 12 19.45 0.90 19.35
CA ILE A 12 19.89 -0.29 18.62
C ILE A 12 18.72 -1.24 18.35
N LEU A 13 17.89 -1.51 19.36
CA LEU A 13 16.72 -2.38 19.20
C LEU A 13 15.70 -1.80 18.21
N THR A 14 15.47 -0.49 18.23
CA THR A 14 14.57 0.17 17.26
C THR A 14 15.11 0.08 15.85
N VAL A 15 16.41 0.31 15.65
CA VAL A 15 17.06 0.18 14.33
C VAL A 15 16.98 -1.28 13.82
N VAL A 16 17.25 -2.26 14.69
CA VAL A 16 17.14 -3.69 14.33
C VAL A 16 15.70 -4.03 13.94
N LYS A 17 14.70 -3.59 14.71
CA LYS A 17 13.29 -3.78 14.38
C LYS A 17 12.95 -3.15 13.03
N ALA A 18 13.41 -1.93 12.76
CA ALA A 18 13.18 -1.24 11.50
C ALA A 18 13.77 -2.03 10.31
N ILE A 19 15.01 -2.50 10.44
CA ILE A 19 15.68 -3.31 9.41
C ILE A 19 14.92 -4.63 9.17
N VAL A 20 14.52 -5.33 10.22
CA VAL A 20 13.77 -6.59 10.10
C VAL A 20 12.43 -6.38 9.40
N VAL A 21 11.66 -5.35 9.78
CA VAL A 21 10.38 -5.03 9.12
C VAL A 21 10.60 -4.64 7.67
N LEU A 22 11.58 -3.78 7.37
CA LEU A 22 11.92 -3.37 6.01
C LEU A 22 12.24 -4.57 5.13
N LEU A 23 13.12 -5.46 5.58
CA LEU A 23 13.48 -6.67 4.84
C LEU A 23 12.26 -7.60 4.65
N ALA A 24 11.46 -7.79 5.70
CA ALA A 24 10.25 -8.62 5.62
C ALA A 24 9.26 -8.06 4.59
N VAL A 25 9.04 -6.75 4.58
CA VAL A 25 8.11 -6.08 3.64
C VAL A 25 8.62 -6.18 2.20
N VAL A 26 9.92 -5.95 1.96
CA VAL A 26 10.54 -6.10 0.62
C VAL A 26 10.42 -7.54 0.14
N ILE A 27 10.71 -8.52 1.00
CA ILE A 27 10.57 -9.94 0.66
C ILE A 27 9.11 -10.29 0.38
N CYS A 28 8.16 -9.81 1.20
CA CYS A 28 6.73 -10.01 0.95
C CYS A 28 6.31 -9.39 -0.38
N GLY A 29 6.69 -8.15 -0.68
CA GLY A 29 6.39 -7.49 -1.94
C GLY A 29 6.94 -8.27 -3.15
N ALA A 30 8.18 -8.74 -3.06
CA ALA A 30 8.78 -9.56 -4.09
C ALA A 30 8.06 -10.93 -4.25
N LEU A 31 7.74 -11.61 -3.14
CA LEU A 31 7.01 -12.88 -3.15
C LEU A 31 5.59 -12.73 -3.73
N LEU A 32 4.94 -11.58 -3.55
CA LEU A 32 3.62 -11.33 -4.11
C LEU A 32 3.60 -11.42 -5.63
N SER A 33 4.66 -11.08 -6.33
CA SER A 33 4.73 -11.25 -7.78
C SER A 33 4.61 -12.72 -8.21
N TRP A 34 5.16 -13.65 -7.42
CA TRP A 34 5.00 -15.08 -7.64
C TRP A 34 3.61 -15.57 -7.25
N VAL A 35 3.10 -15.14 -6.08
CA VAL A 35 1.76 -15.49 -5.59
C VAL A 35 0.69 -15.06 -6.59
N GLU A 36 0.77 -13.82 -7.08
CA GLU A 36 -0.16 -13.27 -8.05
C GLU A 36 -0.19 -14.07 -9.35
N ARG A 37 0.99 -14.33 -9.96
CA ARG A 37 1.07 -15.14 -11.19
C ARG A 37 0.48 -16.53 -10.98
N ARG A 38 0.64 -17.11 -9.79
CA ARG A 38 0.14 -18.44 -9.49
C ARG A 38 -1.36 -18.46 -9.24
N LEU A 39 -1.90 -17.51 -8.47
CA LEU A 39 -3.34 -17.39 -8.21
C LEU A 39 -4.10 -17.06 -9.50
N LEU A 40 -3.61 -16.10 -10.31
CA LEU A 40 -4.22 -15.79 -11.59
C LEU A 40 -4.21 -17.03 -12.52
N GLY A 41 -3.12 -17.79 -12.54
CA GLY A 41 -3.06 -19.04 -13.31
C GLY A 41 -4.15 -20.03 -12.87
N LEU A 42 -4.27 -20.29 -11.57
CA LEU A 42 -5.26 -21.22 -11.03
C LEU A 42 -6.71 -20.79 -11.33
N TRP A 43 -7.02 -19.49 -11.22
CA TRP A 43 -8.36 -18.97 -11.55
C TRP A 43 -8.68 -18.98 -13.05
N GLN A 44 -7.66 -19.07 -13.89
CA GLN A 44 -7.78 -19.15 -15.35
C GLN A 44 -7.56 -20.58 -15.90
N ASP A 45 -7.68 -21.62 -15.07
CA ASP A 45 -7.46 -23.02 -15.41
C ASP A 45 -6.11 -23.31 -16.10
N ARG A 46 -5.06 -22.57 -15.71
CA ARG A 46 -3.69 -22.76 -16.19
C ARG A 46 -2.69 -22.77 -15.04
N TYR A 47 -1.53 -23.37 -15.29
CA TYR A 47 -0.46 -23.34 -14.31
C TYR A 47 0.31 -22.02 -14.42
N GLY A 48 0.55 -21.37 -13.27
CA GLY A 48 1.53 -20.29 -13.14
C GLY A 48 2.97 -20.85 -13.20
N PRO A 49 3.98 -20.09 -12.73
CA PRO A 49 5.36 -20.56 -12.65
C PRO A 49 5.46 -21.88 -11.89
N ASN A 50 5.98 -22.95 -12.52
CA ASN A 50 6.08 -24.28 -11.88
C ASN A 50 7.37 -25.04 -12.22
N ARG A 51 8.26 -24.48 -13.08
CA ARG A 51 9.44 -25.20 -13.58
C ARG A 51 10.72 -24.90 -12.78
N VAL A 52 10.87 -23.68 -12.24
CA VAL A 52 12.08 -23.25 -11.55
C VAL A 52 11.93 -23.51 -10.05
N GLY A 53 12.47 -24.66 -9.60
CA GLY A 53 12.34 -25.12 -8.22
C GLY A 53 10.94 -25.66 -7.85
N PRO A 54 10.72 -26.04 -6.57
CA PRO A 54 9.44 -26.54 -6.12
C PRO A 54 8.33 -25.51 -6.36
N PHE A 55 7.31 -25.90 -7.12
CA PHE A 55 6.18 -25.02 -7.46
C PHE A 55 6.56 -23.67 -8.11
N GLY A 56 7.74 -23.56 -8.72
CA GLY A 56 8.22 -22.34 -9.35
C GLY A 56 8.65 -21.25 -8.35
N ALA A 57 8.92 -21.58 -7.08
CA ALA A 57 9.28 -20.61 -6.06
C ALA A 57 10.59 -19.86 -6.35
N PHE A 58 11.55 -20.49 -7.03
CA PHE A 58 12.81 -19.86 -7.42
C PHE A 58 12.70 -18.94 -8.65
N GLN A 59 11.51 -18.85 -9.28
CA GLN A 59 11.28 -17.90 -10.36
C GLN A 59 11.57 -16.46 -9.95
N LEU A 60 11.22 -16.12 -8.71
CA LEU A 60 11.52 -14.80 -8.14
C LEU A 60 13.03 -14.51 -8.16
N GLY A 61 13.85 -15.48 -7.74
CA GLY A 61 15.31 -15.34 -7.76
C GLY A 61 15.84 -15.16 -9.18
N ALA A 62 15.31 -15.89 -10.15
CA ALA A 62 15.66 -15.75 -11.57
C ALA A 62 15.29 -14.36 -12.12
N ASP A 63 14.10 -13.85 -11.77
CA ASP A 63 13.65 -12.51 -12.16
C ASP A 63 14.53 -11.41 -11.52
N MET A 64 14.93 -11.57 -10.26
CA MET A 64 15.85 -10.63 -9.58
C MET A 64 17.23 -10.63 -10.22
N VAL A 65 17.82 -11.80 -10.47
CA VAL A 65 19.11 -11.92 -11.15
C VAL A 65 19.06 -11.23 -12.51
N LYS A 66 18.00 -11.46 -13.29
CA LYS A 66 17.81 -10.79 -14.58
C LYS A 66 17.80 -9.27 -14.44
N MET A 67 17.09 -8.71 -13.43
CA MET A 67 17.01 -7.27 -13.23
C MET A 67 18.36 -6.66 -12.81
N PHE A 68 19.15 -7.36 -11.99
CA PHE A 68 20.48 -6.91 -11.56
C PHE A 68 21.52 -6.90 -12.68
N PHE A 69 21.47 -7.89 -13.56
CA PHE A 69 22.44 -8.03 -14.66
C PHE A 69 21.98 -7.37 -15.96
N LYS A 70 20.74 -6.86 -16.02
CA LYS A 70 20.26 -6.09 -17.17
C LYS A 70 20.94 -4.72 -17.18
N GLU A 71 21.32 -4.24 -18.39
CA GLU A 71 21.89 -2.92 -18.58
C GLU A 71 21.00 -1.82 -17.99
N ASP A 72 21.58 -0.99 -17.15
CA ASP A 72 20.91 0.19 -16.56
C ASP A 72 21.09 1.40 -17.47
N TRP A 73 20.26 1.45 -18.51
CA TRP A 73 20.25 2.55 -19.47
C TRP A 73 19.61 3.80 -18.87
N THR A 74 20.27 4.95 -19.06
CA THR A 74 19.69 6.27 -18.79
C THR A 74 19.73 7.06 -20.07
N PRO A 75 18.59 7.50 -20.62
CA PRO A 75 18.55 8.24 -21.88
C PRO A 75 19.43 9.49 -21.82
N PRO A 76 20.16 9.84 -22.91
CA PRO A 76 21.06 10.99 -22.92
C PRO A 76 20.32 12.35 -22.76
N PHE A 77 19.03 12.37 -23.08
CA PHE A 77 18.14 13.53 -22.97
C PHE A 77 17.43 13.62 -21.61
N ALA A 78 17.56 12.62 -20.73
CA ALA A 78 16.94 12.58 -19.42
C ALA A 78 17.77 13.37 -18.38
N ASP A 79 17.09 13.97 -17.41
CA ASP A 79 17.75 14.52 -16.22
C ASP A 79 18.18 13.37 -15.30
N LYS A 80 19.47 13.04 -15.32
CA LYS A 80 20.03 11.85 -14.64
C LYS A 80 19.79 11.84 -13.15
N MET A 81 19.83 13.00 -12.49
CA MET A 81 19.66 13.07 -11.03
C MET A 81 18.21 12.76 -10.66
N ILE A 82 17.25 13.44 -11.25
CA ILE A 82 15.82 13.26 -10.97
C ILE A 82 15.36 11.88 -11.43
N PHE A 83 15.84 11.42 -12.61
CA PHE A 83 15.56 10.10 -13.15
C PHE A 83 15.97 8.96 -12.21
N THR A 84 17.10 9.08 -11.52
CA THR A 84 17.56 8.07 -10.56
C THR A 84 16.86 8.22 -9.20
N LEU A 85 16.50 9.44 -8.80
CA LEU A 85 15.87 9.71 -7.51
C LEU A 85 14.40 9.26 -7.47
N ALA A 86 13.68 9.37 -8.59
CA ALA A 86 12.26 9.04 -8.66
C ALA A 86 11.91 7.61 -8.16
N PRO A 87 12.53 6.52 -8.64
CA PRO A 87 12.23 5.18 -8.14
C PRO A 87 12.62 4.99 -6.66
N VAL A 88 13.68 5.68 -6.21
CA VAL A 88 14.10 5.63 -4.79
C VAL A 88 13.03 6.26 -3.89
N ILE A 89 12.46 7.39 -4.28
CA ILE A 89 11.38 8.05 -3.53
C ILE A 89 10.12 7.16 -3.56
N ALA A 90 9.73 6.62 -4.72
CA ALA A 90 8.55 5.79 -4.86
C ALA A 90 8.57 4.59 -3.89
N MET A 91 9.62 3.80 -3.94
CA MET A 91 9.76 2.63 -3.07
C MET A 91 10.03 3.03 -1.61
N GLY A 92 10.89 4.04 -1.40
CA GLY A 92 11.32 4.49 -0.07
C GLY A 92 10.17 5.05 0.77
N ALA A 93 9.29 5.87 0.18
CA ALA A 93 8.14 6.43 0.87
C ALA A 93 7.20 5.32 1.40
N LEU A 94 6.90 4.31 0.59
CA LEU A 94 6.05 3.19 0.99
C LEU A 94 6.69 2.31 2.07
N LEU A 95 8.00 2.08 2.00
CA LEU A 95 8.74 1.35 3.04
C LEU A 95 8.72 2.10 4.37
N VAL A 96 8.92 3.41 4.36
CA VAL A 96 8.88 4.26 5.56
C VAL A 96 7.45 4.31 6.13
N ALA A 97 6.43 4.34 5.29
CA ALA A 97 5.03 4.29 5.72
C ALA A 97 4.71 3.01 6.53
N PHE A 98 5.39 1.90 6.26
CA PHE A 98 5.21 0.66 7.02
C PHE A 98 5.62 0.76 8.50
N ALA A 99 6.43 1.75 8.87
CA ALA A 99 6.90 1.92 10.24
C ALA A 99 5.75 2.14 11.26
N ILE A 100 4.61 2.66 10.82
CA ILE A 100 3.45 2.92 11.69
C ILE A 100 2.53 1.72 11.87
N VAL A 101 2.68 0.65 11.07
CA VAL A 101 1.79 -0.51 11.11
C VAL A 101 2.13 -1.36 12.34
N PRO A 102 1.22 -1.48 13.31
CA PRO A 102 1.42 -2.33 14.48
C PRO A 102 1.11 -3.78 14.10
N ILE A 103 2.14 -4.64 14.11
CA ILE A 103 2.01 -6.05 13.73
C ILE A 103 1.44 -6.88 14.89
N THR A 104 1.88 -6.56 16.13
CA THR A 104 1.39 -7.19 17.36
C THR A 104 1.20 -6.12 18.44
N PRO A 105 0.57 -6.42 19.59
CA PRO A 105 0.40 -5.46 20.67
C PRO A 105 1.72 -4.82 21.14
N THR A 106 2.80 -5.59 21.13
CA THR A 106 4.13 -5.16 21.62
C THR A 106 5.14 -4.90 20.51
N TRP A 107 4.87 -5.34 19.28
CA TRP A 107 5.81 -5.29 18.17
C TRP A 107 5.33 -4.38 17.05
N GLY A 108 6.03 -3.31 16.84
CA GLY A 108 5.91 -2.30 15.79
C GLY A 108 7.22 -1.52 15.77
N VAL A 109 7.48 -0.79 14.68
CA VAL A 109 8.70 0.02 14.54
C VAL A 109 8.54 1.33 15.26
N ALA A 110 7.47 2.08 14.96
CA ALA A 110 7.18 3.37 15.56
C ALA A 110 5.73 3.42 16.03
N ASP A 111 5.53 4.00 17.21
CA ASP A 111 4.21 4.29 17.77
C ASP A 111 4.02 5.81 17.75
N LEU A 112 3.36 6.29 16.72
CA LEU A 112 3.17 7.71 16.47
C LEU A 112 1.73 8.12 16.79
N ASN A 113 1.56 9.14 17.63
CA ASN A 113 0.24 9.71 17.93
C ASN A 113 -0.49 10.25 16.69
N ILE A 114 0.27 10.55 15.62
CA ILE A 114 -0.23 11.03 14.32
C ILE A 114 -0.04 10.00 13.21
N GLY A 115 -0.14 8.69 13.54
CA GLY A 115 0.17 7.59 12.61
C GLY A 115 -0.57 7.68 11.28
N ILE A 116 -1.88 7.92 11.28
CA ILE A 116 -2.68 8.07 10.04
C ILE A 116 -2.18 9.24 9.20
N LEU A 117 -1.89 10.39 9.82
CA LEU A 117 -1.39 11.57 9.08
C LEU A 117 0.00 11.31 8.49
N PHE A 118 0.85 10.57 9.21
CA PHE A 118 2.14 10.15 8.69
C PHE A 118 2.01 9.24 7.46
N PHE A 119 1.03 8.32 7.47
CA PHE A 119 0.73 7.51 6.28
C PHE A 119 0.40 8.39 5.08
N PHE A 120 -0.51 9.37 5.21
CA PHE A 120 -0.85 10.27 4.12
C PHE A 120 0.32 11.12 3.65
N ALA A 121 1.16 11.58 4.56
CA ALA A 121 2.37 12.32 4.19
C ALA A 121 3.33 11.48 3.33
N MET A 122 3.49 10.19 3.66
CA MET A 122 4.31 9.27 2.87
C MET A 122 3.65 8.88 1.55
N ALA A 123 2.33 8.66 1.53
CA ALA A 123 1.58 8.40 0.31
C ALA A 123 1.70 9.58 -0.67
N GLY A 124 1.53 10.82 -0.21
CA GLY A 124 1.71 12.02 -1.04
C GLY A 124 3.11 12.15 -1.66
N LEU A 125 4.16 11.62 -1.02
CA LEU A 125 5.50 11.60 -1.62
C LEU A 125 5.58 10.70 -2.86
N THR A 126 4.76 9.66 -2.95
CA THR A 126 4.74 8.79 -4.14
C THR A 126 4.23 9.52 -5.38
N VAL A 127 3.34 10.49 -5.21
CA VAL A 127 2.85 11.36 -6.30
C VAL A 127 4.00 12.14 -6.93
N TYR A 128 4.88 12.73 -6.10
CA TYR A 128 6.06 13.42 -6.58
C TYR A 128 7.03 12.48 -7.29
N ALA A 129 7.21 11.27 -6.79
CA ALA A 129 8.06 10.26 -7.43
C ALA A 129 7.61 9.96 -8.86
N VAL A 130 6.31 9.76 -9.06
CA VAL A 130 5.73 9.48 -10.39
C VAL A 130 5.83 10.70 -11.31
N LEU A 131 5.57 11.93 -10.79
CA LEU A 131 5.76 13.17 -11.56
C LEU A 131 7.20 13.35 -12.00
N PHE A 132 8.15 13.14 -11.11
CA PHE A 132 9.58 13.24 -11.40
C PHE A 132 10.02 12.20 -12.43
N ALA A 133 9.47 10.98 -12.36
CA ALA A 133 9.75 9.94 -13.34
C ALA A 133 9.36 10.37 -14.76
N GLY A 134 8.13 10.85 -14.93
CA GLY A 134 7.66 11.29 -16.25
C GLY A 134 8.35 12.55 -16.75
N TRP A 135 8.62 13.52 -15.86
CA TRP A 135 9.27 14.77 -16.24
C TRP A 135 10.73 14.55 -16.62
N SER A 136 11.48 13.80 -15.79
CA SER A 136 12.91 13.56 -16.03
C SER A 136 13.19 12.72 -17.28
N SER A 137 12.23 11.91 -17.71
CA SER A 137 12.34 11.07 -18.92
C SER A 137 12.36 11.87 -20.22
N ASN A 138 11.95 13.14 -20.20
CA ASN A 138 11.86 14.02 -21.37
C ASN A 138 11.15 13.37 -22.58
N ASN A 139 10.15 12.53 -22.31
CA ASN A 139 9.33 11.85 -23.30
C ASN A 139 7.86 12.27 -23.12
N LYS A 140 7.19 12.61 -24.23
CA LYS A 140 5.79 13.07 -24.20
C LYS A 140 4.82 12.05 -23.62
N PHE A 141 5.03 10.75 -23.88
CA PHE A 141 4.18 9.68 -23.34
C PHE A 141 4.42 9.47 -21.85
N ALA A 142 5.70 9.52 -21.41
CA ALA A 142 6.04 9.45 -19.99
C ALA A 142 5.43 10.62 -19.21
N LEU A 143 5.50 11.86 -19.75
CA LEU A 143 4.92 13.02 -19.13
C LEU A 143 3.39 12.93 -19.04
N LEU A 144 2.70 12.51 -20.11
CA LEU A 144 1.25 12.32 -20.08
C LEU A 144 0.83 11.22 -19.11
N GLY A 145 1.58 10.11 -19.06
CA GLY A 145 1.36 9.03 -18.09
C GLY A 145 1.50 9.49 -16.65
N SER A 146 2.56 10.23 -16.35
CA SER A 146 2.80 10.76 -14.99
C SER A 146 1.76 11.78 -14.56
N LEU A 147 1.29 12.65 -15.45
CA LEU A 147 0.21 13.59 -15.15
C LEU A 147 -1.12 12.86 -14.87
N ARG A 148 -1.45 11.82 -15.65
CA ARG A 148 -2.63 10.98 -15.40
C ARG A 148 -2.52 10.25 -14.05
N ALA A 149 -1.36 9.67 -13.75
CA ALA A 149 -1.09 9.00 -12.48
C ALA A 149 -1.29 9.95 -11.30
N SER A 150 -0.64 11.11 -11.35
CA SER A 150 -0.70 12.08 -10.26
C SER A 150 -2.11 12.64 -10.04
N ALA A 151 -2.83 12.95 -11.12
CA ALA A 151 -4.21 13.41 -11.03
C ALA A 151 -5.13 12.34 -10.42
N GLN A 152 -4.95 11.07 -10.79
CA GLN A 152 -5.67 9.95 -10.21
C GLN A 152 -5.34 9.81 -8.72
N THR A 153 -4.07 9.70 -8.35
CA THR A 153 -3.64 9.48 -6.97
C THR A 153 -4.12 10.60 -6.06
N ILE A 154 -3.90 11.87 -6.40
CA ILE A 154 -4.38 13.02 -5.63
C ILE A 154 -5.90 12.97 -5.44
N SER A 155 -6.66 12.67 -6.50
CA SER A 155 -8.12 12.59 -6.42
C SER A 155 -8.57 11.47 -5.47
N TYR A 156 -7.92 10.31 -5.52
CA TYR A 156 -8.28 9.16 -4.69
C TYR A 156 -7.76 9.28 -3.26
N GLU A 157 -6.67 9.98 -2.99
CA GLU A 157 -6.18 10.28 -1.64
C GLU A 157 -7.17 11.12 -0.83
N VAL A 158 -7.89 12.05 -1.47
CA VAL A 158 -8.86 12.91 -0.76
C VAL A 158 -9.95 12.09 -0.06
N PHE A 159 -10.59 11.17 -0.78
CA PHE A 159 -11.64 10.37 -0.13
C PHE A 159 -11.12 9.12 0.56
N LEU A 160 -9.89 8.68 0.28
CA LEU A 160 -9.16 7.75 1.14
C LEU A 160 -9.02 8.35 2.54
N ALA A 161 -8.58 9.60 2.64
CA ALA A 161 -8.47 10.30 3.90
C ALA A 161 -9.85 10.48 4.58
N LEU A 162 -10.86 10.95 3.85
CA LEU A 162 -12.20 11.14 4.37
C LEU A 162 -12.83 9.83 4.88
N SER A 163 -12.56 8.69 4.23
CA SER A 163 -13.07 7.39 4.66
C SER A 163 -12.54 6.96 6.04
N LEU A 164 -11.34 7.42 6.42
CA LEU A 164 -10.73 7.16 7.73
C LEU A 164 -11.16 8.16 8.80
N MET A 165 -11.58 9.37 8.42
CA MET A 165 -11.99 10.39 9.39
C MET A 165 -13.20 9.96 10.23
N GLY A 166 -14.06 9.09 9.70
CA GLY A 166 -15.15 8.48 10.47
C GLY A 166 -14.65 7.60 11.61
N ILE A 167 -13.57 6.84 11.40
CA ILE A 167 -12.91 6.06 12.44
C ILE A 167 -12.28 6.99 13.49
N VAL A 168 -11.53 7.98 13.03
CA VAL A 168 -10.87 8.96 13.90
C VAL A 168 -11.89 9.72 14.75
N ALA A 169 -13.05 10.09 14.19
CA ALA A 169 -14.10 10.76 14.92
C ALA A 169 -14.71 9.90 16.06
N GLN A 170 -14.76 8.58 15.88
CA GLN A 170 -15.25 7.66 16.91
C GLN A 170 -14.21 7.37 18.00
N VAL A 171 -12.94 7.24 17.63
CA VAL A 171 -11.84 6.91 18.56
C VAL A 171 -11.29 8.15 19.27
N GLY A 172 -11.27 9.30 18.59
CA GLY A 172 -10.64 10.52 19.08
C GLY A 172 -9.10 10.53 19.00
N SER A 173 -8.49 9.57 18.28
CA SER A 173 -7.04 9.43 18.14
C SER A 173 -6.64 9.08 16.70
N PHE A 174 -5.46 9.59 16.27
CA PHE A 174 -4.81 9.20 15.00
C PHE A 174 -3.82 8.05 15.19
N ASN A 175 -3.64 7.56 16.41
CA ASN A 175 -2.72 6.46 16.70
C ASN A 175 -3.33 5.12 16.29
N MET A 176 -2.57 4.33 15.52
CA MET A 176 -3.03 3.02 15.02
C MET A 176 -3.32 2.02 16.14
N ARG A 177 -2.58 2.06 17.25
CA ARG A 177 -2.80 1.16 18.40
C ARG A 177 -4.07 1.50 19.14
N ASP A 178 -4.35 2.78 19.37
CA ASP A 178 -5.58 3.23 20.03
C ASP A 178 -6.81 2.79 19.22
N ILE A 179 -6.72 2.86 17.89
CA ILE A 179 -7.79 2.42 16.98
C ILE A 179 -8.04 0.91 17.11
N VAL A 180 -6.98 0.10 17.18
CA VAL A 180 -7.12 -1.34 17.39
C VAL A 180 -7.66 -1.64 18.77
N GLN A 181 -7.18 -0.94 19.81
CA GLN A 181 -7.68 -1.12 21.18
C GLN A 181 -9.16 -0.78 21.28
N TYR A 182 -9.61 0.32 20.68
CA TYR A 182 -11.03 0.67 20.61
C TYR A 182 -11.88 -0.43 19.97
N GLN A 183 -11.39 -1.07 18.89
CA GLN A 183 -12.07 -2.20 18.24
C GLN A 183 -12.12 -3.44 19.10
N ILE A 184 -11.13 -3.67 19.97
CA ILE A 184 -11.09 -4.78 20.93
C ILE A 184 -12.18 -4.59 21.99
N ASP A 185 -12.30 -3.36 22.50
CA ASP A 185 -13.22 -3.03 23.58
C ASP A 185 -14.68 -2.90 23.11
N ASN A 186 -14.90 -2.62 21.82
CA ASN A 186 -16.23 -2.41 21.23
C ASN A 186 -16.49 -3.40 20.08
N VAL A 187 -16.67 -2.88 18.87
CA VAL A 187 -16.98 -3.64 17.65
C VAL A 187 -16.01 -3.26 16.53
N TRP A 188 -15.70 -4.19 15.66
CA TRP A 188 -14.88 -3.92 14.48
C TRP A 188 -15.50 -2.86 13.58
N PHE A 189 -14.70 -1.92 13.10
CA PHE A 189 -15.16 -0.79 12.31
C PHE A 189 -15.78 -1.14 10.96
N ILE A 190 -15.62 -2.36 10.47
CA ILE A 190 -16.34 -2.83 9.27
C ILE A 190 -17.87 -2.70 9.42
N ILE A 191 -18.41 -2.80 10.63
CA ILE A 191 -19.87 -2.71 10.87
C ILE A 191 -20.31 -1.22 10.90
N PRO A 192 -19.81 -0.36 11.83
CA PRO A 192 -20.27 1.02 11.92
C PRO A 192 -19.76 1.90 10.77
N GLN A 193 -18.65 1.54 10.11
CA GLN A 193 -18.01 2.30 9.03
C GLN A 193 -18.01 1.52 7.69
N PHE A 194 -19.08 0.78 7.41
CA PHE A 194 -19.16 -0.04 6.20
C PHE A 194 -18.94 0.75 4.91
N PHE A 195 -19.54 1.93 4.77
CA PHE A 195 -19.32 2.79 3.59
C PHE A 195 -17.89 3.34 3.53
N GLY A 196 -17.31 3.69 4.69
CA GLY A 196 -15.89 4.05 4.78
C GLY A 196 -14.97 2.89 4.36
N PHE A 197 -15.28 1.68 4.77
CA PHE A 197 -14.55 0.47 4.36
C PHE A 197 -14.61 0.25 2.84
N CYS A 198 -15.80 0.31 2.24
CA CYS A 198 -15.95 0.14 0.78
C CYS A 198 -15.19 1.20 -0.01
N THR A 199 -15.29 2.46 0.41
CA THR A 199 -14.56 3.55 -0.26
C THR A 199 -13.05 3.47 -0.03
N PHE A 200 -12.60 3.00 1.12
CA PHE A 200 -11.18 2.78 1.40
C PHE A 200 -10.59 1.68 0.50
N ILE A 201 -11.29 0.56 0.27
CA ILE A 201 -10.83 -0.49 -0.66
C ILE A 201 -10.69 0.08 -2.07
N ILE A 202 -11.72 0.77 -2.58
CA ILE A 202 -11.69 1.34 -3.92
C ILE A 202 -10.53 2.33 -4.07
N ALA A 203 -10.37 3.23 -3.11
CA ALA A 203 -9.29 4.20 -3.09
C ALA A 203 -7.91 3.52 -2.96
N GLY A 204 -7.80 2.49 -2.14
CA GLY A 204 -6.57 1.73 -1.97
C GLY A 204 -6.10 1.05 -3.25
N VAL A 205 -7.02 0.45 -4.03
CA VAL A 205 -6.68 -0.10 -5.36
C VAL A 205 -6.23 1.00 -6.32
N ALA A 206 -6.87 2.17 -6.28
CA ALA A 206 -6.54 3.27 -7.17
C ALA A 206 -5.20 3.94 -6.85
N VAL A 207 -4.87 4.09 -5.56
CA VAL A 207 -3.61 4.69 -5.09
C VAL A 207 -2.42 3.76 -5.34
N THR A 208 -2.64 2.43 -5.34
CA THR A 208 -1.60 1.46 -5.67
C THR A 208 -1.44 1.22 -7.17
N HIS A 209 -2.08 2.01 -8.03
CA HIS A 209 -2.03 1.95 -9.50
C HIS A 209 -2.33 0.54 -10.06
N ARG A 210 -3.13 -0.25 -9.33
CA ARG A 210 -3.48 -1.61 -9.76
C ARG A 210 -4.75 -1.66 -10.57
N HIS A 211 -4.80 -2.64 -11.47
CA HIS A 211 -6.01 -2.90 -12.25
C HIS A 211 -7.24 -3.08 -11.33
N PRO A 212 -8.36 -2.42 -11.58
CA PRO A 212 -8.79 -1.74 -12.83
C PRO A 212 -8.35 -0.26 -12.97
N PHE A 213 -7.60 0.30 -12.01
CA PHE A 213 -7.19 1.70 -12.00
C PHE A 213 -5.74 1.94 -12.47
N ASP A 214 -5.16 1.03 -13.26
CA ASP A 214 -3.79 1.12 -13.83
C ASP A 214 -3.75 1.95 -15.14
N GLN A 215 -4.54 3.02 -15.20
CA GLN A 215 -4.65 3.91 -16.36
C GLN A 215 -3.33 4.59 -16.77
N PRO A 216 -2.46 4.96 -15.81
CA PRO A 216 -1.19 5.60 -16.12
C PRO A 216 -0.20 4.70 -16.87
N GLU A 217 -0.30 3.38 -16.64
CA GLU A 217 0.61 2.35 -17.15
C GLU A 217 0.03 1.57 -18.33
N ALA A 218 -1.15 2.02 -18.83
CA ALA A 218 -1.83 1.31 -19.89
C ALA A 218 -0.99 1.27 -21.18
N GLU A 219 -0.35 0.12 -21.47
CA GLU A 219 0.44 -0.11 -22.67
C GLU A 219 -0.33 0.24 -23.96
N GLN A 220 -1.64 -0.01 -23.98
CA GLN A 220 -2.52 0.21 -25.10
C GLN A 220 -2.78 1.69 -25.42
N GLU A 221 -2.68 2.59 -24.40
CA GLU A 221 -2.94 4.00 -24.56
C GLU A 221 -1.68 4.87 -24.53
N LEU A 222 -0.74 4.58 -23.61
CA LEU A 222 0.42 5.43 -23.31
C LEU A 222 1.77 4.69 -23.36
N ALA A 223 1.82 3.50 -23.99
CA ALA A 223 3.06 2.75 -24.18
C ALA A 223 3.86 2.58 -22.86
N ASP A 224 3.23 2.12 -21.78
CA ASP A 224 3.78 1.93 -20.43
C ASP A 224 3.93 3.22 -19.59
N GLY A 225 3.43 4.34 -20.08
CA GLY A 225 3.32 5.60 -19.32
C GLY A 225 4.65 6.12 -18.77
N TYR A 226 4.71 6.42 -17.47
CA TYR A 226 5.91 6.98 -16.83
C TYR A 226 7.08 6.00 -16.74
N HIS A 227 6.85 4.70 -16.94
CA HIS A 227 7.87 3.65 -16.93
C HIS A 227 8.62 3.46 -18.25
N ILE A 228 8.18 4.10 -19.34
CA ILE A 228 8.61 3.83 -20.73
C ILE A 228 10.14 3.89 -20.93
N GLU A 229 10.83 4.78 -20.20
CA GLU A 229 12.28 4.95 -20.31
C GLU A 229 13.06 4.19 -19.22
N TYR A 230 12.36 3.60 -18.25
CA TYR A 230 13.00 2.89 -17.16
C TYR A 230 13.31 1.44 -17.52
N ALA A 231 14.49 0.95 -17.15
CA ALA A 231 14.94 -0.41 -17.37
C ALA A 231 15.69 -0.96 -16.14
N GLY A 232 15.94 -2.28 -16.13
CA GLY A 232 16.73 -2.93 -15.11
C GLY A 232 16.20 -2.71 -13.70
N MET A 233 17.09 -2.39 -12.77
CA MET A 233 16.75 -2.24 -11.35
C MET A 233 15.89 -1.01 -11.07
N LYS A 234 16.02 0.08 -11.84
CA LYS A 234 15.20 1.29 -11.68
C LYS A 234 13.72 1.01 -11.95
N TRP A 235 13.42 0.25 -13.01
CA TRP A 235 12.07 -0.25 -13.27
C TRP A 235 11.61 -1.22 -12.17
N GLY A 236 12.52 -2.10 -11.73
CA GLY A 236 12.24 -3.05 -10.65
C GLY A 236 11.83 -2.39 -9.34
N MET A 237 12.39 -1.22 -9.01
CA MET A 237 12.03 -0.46 -7.79
C MET A 237 10.61 0.09 -7.85
N PHE A 238 10.11 0.57 -8.98
CA PHE A 238 8.71 0.95 -9.14
C PHE A 238 7.81 -0.27 -8.99
N PHE A 239 8.11 -1.33 -9.72
CA PHE A 239 7.32 -2.58 -9.71
C PHE A 239 7.22 -3.21 -8.31
N VAL A 240 8.33 -3.32 -7.58
CA VAL A 240 8.33 -3.81 -6.19
C VAL A 240 7.63 -2.81 -5.27
N GLY A 241 7.78 -1.50 -5.52
CA GLY A 241 7.08 -0.45 -4.79
C GLY A 241 5.56 -0.61 -4.83
N GLU A 242 4.97 -0.90 -5.99
CA GLU A 242 3.53 -1.16 -6.11
C GLU A 242 3.08 -2.36 -5.25
N TYR A 243 3.85 -3.46 -5.26
CA TYR A 243 3.52 -4.61 -4.40
C TYR A 243 3.63 -4.27 -2.92
N ILE A 244 4.63 -3.48 -2.53
CA ILE A 244 4.74 -2.96 -1.16
C ILE A 244 3.51 -2.11 -0.82
N GLY A 245 3.03 -1.28 -1.75
CA GLY A 245 1.79 -0.51 -1.62
C GLY A 245 0.58 -1.40 -1.36
N ILE A 246 0.42 -2.52 -2.09
CA ILE A 246 -0.66 -3.49 -1.86
C ILE A 246 -0.56 -4.08 -0.45
N VAL A 247 0.63 -4.49 -0.02
CA VAL A 247 0.84 -5.04 1.34
C VAL A 247 0.50 -3.98 2.38
N LEU A 248 0.92 -2.74 2.19
CA LEU A 248 0.66 -1.62 3.11
C LEU A 248 -0.85 -1.33 3.23
N VAL A 249 -1.55 -1.15 2.12
CA VAL A 249 -3.00 -0.88 2.12
C VAL A 249 -3.77 -2.06 2.72
N SER A 250 -3.37 -3.30 2.42
CA SER A 250 -3.97 -4.50 3.00
C SER A 250 -3.73 -4.60 4.52
N ALA A 251 -2.55 -4.23 5.00
CA ALA A 251 -2.23 -4.16 6.42
C ALA A 251 -3.04 -3.06 7.13
N LEU A 252 -3.22 -1.91 6.47
CA LEU A 252 -4.08 -0.83 6.99
C LEU A 252 -5.55 -1.24 7.05
N LEU A 253 -6.08 -1.92 6.02
CA LEU A 253 -7.44 -2.47 6.05
C LEU A 253 -7.63 -3.43 7.23
N ALA A 254 -6.68 -4.34 7.45
CA ALA A 254 -6.71 -5.26 8.57
C ALA A 254 -6.67 -4.51 9.91
N THR A 255 -5.84 -3.49 10.05
CA THR A 255 -5.65 -2.73 11.28
C THR A 255 -6.85 -1.82 11.58
N LEU A 256 -7.32 -1.06 10.59
CA LEU A 256 -8.31 0.00 10.78
C LEU A 256 -9.75 -0.50 10.81
N PHE A 257 -10.07 -1.62 10.13
CA PHE A 257 -11.44 -2.10 10.01
C PHE A 257 -11.69 -3.48 10.64
N PHE A 258 -10.65 -4.30 10.84
CA PHE A 258 -10.76 -5.69 11.31
C PHE A 258 -10.01 -5.95 12.62
N GLY A 259 -9.71 -4.91 13.40
CA GLY A 259 -9.06 -5.07 14.69
C GLY A 259 -7.61 -5.56 14.66
N GLY A 260 -6.90 -5.37 13.54
CA GLY A 260 -5.47 -5.66 13.42
C GLY A 260 -5.07 -7.06 13.89
N TRP A 261 -4.25 -7.10 14.93
CA TRP A 261 -3.74 -8.34 15.54
C TRP A 261 -4.75 -9.09 16.40
N HIS A 262 -5.93 -8.49 16.68
CA HIS A 262 -6.92 -9.10 17.59
C HIS A 262 -7.59 -10.32 16.97
N GLY A 263 -7.80 -11.36 17.81
CA GLY A 263 -8.49 -12.57 17.46
C GLY A 263 -8.77 -13.44 18.70
N PRO A 264 -9.51 -14.54 18.57
CA PRO A 264 -9.83 -15.43 19.68
C PRO A 264 -8.57 -16.06 20.31
N PHE A 265 -8.62 -16.40 21.58
CA PHE A 265 -7.57 -17.12 22.34
C PHE A 265 -6.23 -16.36 22.51
N LEU A 266 -6.19 -15.01 22.33
CA LEU A 266 -4.96 -14.23 22.50
C LEU A 266 -4.48 -14.21 23.97
N ASP A 267 -5.39 -14.29 24.95
CA ASP A 267 -5.05 -14.29 26.38
C ASP A 267 -4.23 -15.52 26.77
N THR A 268 -4.48 -16.64 26.07
CA THR A 268 -3.76 -17.91 26.32
C THR A 268 -2.50 -18.06 25.46
N LEU A 269 -2.52 -17.54 24.24
CA LEU A 269 -1.45 -17.71 23.23
C LEU A 269 -1.12 -16.38 22.53
N PRO A 270 -0.31 -15.50 23.16
CA PRO A 270 -0.01 -14.15 22.62
C PRO A 270 0.66 -14.15 21.25
N TRP A 271 1.39 -15.22 20.89
CA TRP A 271 2.03 -15.36 19.58
C TRP A 271 1.06 -15.48 18.40
N LEU A 272 -0.21 -15.87 18.66
CA LEU A 272 -1.26 -15.91 17.65
C LEU A 272 -1.59 -14.54 17.06
N SER A 273 -1.28 -13.45 17.76
CA SER A 273 -1.50 -12.07 17.27
C SER A 273 -0.86 -11.82 15.90
N PHE A 274 0.37 -12.32 15.71
CA PHE A 274 1.06 -12.24 14.43
C PHE A 274 0.32 -13.00 13.31
N PHE A 275 -0.18 -14.20 13.61
CA PHE A 275 -0.88 -15.03 12.62
C PHE A 275 -2.24 -14.44 12.25
N TYR A 276 -2.98 -13.85 13.19
CA TYR A 276 -4.23 -13.15 12.90
C TYR A 276 -4.00 -11.94 12.01
N PHE A 277 -3.00 -11.14 12.32
CA PHE A 277 -2.63 -10.01 11.48
C PHE A 277 -2.21 -10.47 10.07
N ALA A 278 -1.36 -11.48 9.97
CA ALA A 278 -0.90 -12.01 8.70
C ALA A 278 -2.05 -12.63 7.88
N ALA A 279 -2.95 -13.36 8.51
CA ALA A 279 -4.11 -13.97 7.84
C ALA A 279 -5.08 -12.90 7.29
N LYS A 280 -5.40 -11.87 8.08
CA LYS A 280 -6.26 -10.75 7.64
C LYS A 280 -5.62 -9.97 6.50
N THR A 281 -4.33 -9.64 6.63
CA THR A 281 -3.57 -8.96 5.57
C THR A 281 -3.52 -9.82 4.31
N GLY A 282 -3.25 -11.12 4.43
CA GLY A 282 -3.25 -12.08 3.33
C GLY A 282 -4.61 -12.20 2.64
N PHE A 283 -5.70 -12.13 3.39
CA PHE A 283 -7.05 -12.10 2.83
C PHE A 283 -7.26 -10.88 1.93
N PHE A 284 -6.88 -9.69 2.40
CA PHE A 284 -7.01 -8.47 1.58
C PHE A 284 -6.08 -8.47 0.38
N ILE A 285 -4.85 -8.96 0.49
CA ILE A 285 -3.94 -9.14 -0.64
C ILE A 285 -4.59 -10.05 -1.70
N THR A 286 -5.18 -11.18 -1.28
CA THR A 286 -5.88 -12.07 -2.19
C THR A 286 -7.08 -11.39 -2.85
N LEU A 287 -7.80 -10.56 -2.11
CA LEU A 287 -8.91 -9.76 -2.63
C LEU A 287 -8.43 -8.76 -3.70
N PHE A 288 -7.30 -8.07 -3.50
CA PHE A 288 -6.72 -7.19 -4.50
C PHE A 288 -6.36 -7.93 -5.80
N ILE A 289 -5.77 -9.14 -5.67
CA ILE A 289 -5.45 -9.97 -6.83
C ILE A 289 -6.73 -10.46 -7.54
N LEU A 290 -7.79 -10.79 -6.78
CA LEU A 290 -9.07 -11.19 -7.33
C LEU A 290 -9.76 -10.03 -8.08
N ILE A 291 -9.74 -8.83 -7.54
CA ILE A 291 -10.24 -7.61 -8.19
C ILE A 291 -9.54 -7.43 -9.55
N ARG A 292 -8.22 -7.59 -9.59
CA ARG A 292 -7.45 -7.53 -10.84
C ARG A 292 -7.89 -8.58 -11.85
N ALA A 293 -8.25 -9.78 -11.40
CA ALA A 293 -8.64 -10.88 -12.27
C ALA A 293 -10.06 -10.74 -12.83
N SER A 294 -10.96 -10.05 -12.11
CA SER A 294 -12.41 -10.09 -12.35
C SER A 294 -12.97 -8.83 -13.02
N LEU A 295 -12.37 -7.67 -12.80
CA LEU A 295 -12.92 -6.41 -13.30
C LEU A 295 -12.29 -5.98 -14.62
N PRO A 296 -13.08 -5.43 -15.57
CA PRO A 296 -12.55 -4.81 -16.78
C PRO A 296 -11.93 -3.44 -16.45
N ARG A 297 -11.03 -2.96 -17.30
CA ARG A 297 -10.44 -1.63 -17.18
C ARG A 297 -11.46 -0.57 -17.64
N PRO A 298 -11.84 0.40 -16.79
CA PRO A 298 -12.66 1.54 -17.18
C PRO A 298 -11.81 2.59 -17.93
N ARG A 299 -12.44 3.55 -18.58
CA ARG A 299 -11.77 4.70 -19.21
C ARG A 299 -11.36 5.73 -18.13
N TYR A 300 -10.32 6.50 -18.40
CA TYR A 300 -9.80 7.52 -17.48
C TYR A 300 -10.87 8.54 -17.03
N ASP A 301 -11.70 9.04 -17.97
CA ASP A 301 -12.80 9.96 -17.67
C ASP A 301 -13.83 9.34 -16.70
N GLN A 302 -14.13 8.05 -16.86
CA GLN A 302 -15.06 7.33 -15.98
C GLN A 302 -14.47 7.16 -14.57
N VAL A 303 -13.17 6.82 -14.46
CA VAL A 303 -12.45 6.70 -13.18
C VAL A 303 -12.49 8.03 -12.43
N MET A 304 -12.19 9.14 -13.10
CA MET A 304 -12.23 10.48 -12.50
C MET A 304 -13.66 10.92 -12.15
N ALA A 305 -14.63 10.68 -13.01
CA ALA A 305 -16.03 10.99 -12.73
C ALA A 305 -16.58 10.19 -11.55
N PHE A 306 -16.23 8.91 -11.44
CA PHE A 306 -16.62 8.05 -10.31
C PHE A 306 -16.05 8.55 -8.99
N SER A 307 -14.77 8.95 -8.97
CA SER A 307 -14.12 9.47 -7.77
C SER A 307 -14.83 10.71 -7.21
N TRP A 308 -15.08 11.71 -8.07
CA TRP A 308 -15.64 13.00 -7.65
C TRP A 308 -17.16 13.00 -7.47
N LYS A 309 -17.89 12.22 -8.27
CA LYS A 309 -19.38 12.23 -8.26
C LYS A 309 -19.97 11.18 -7.32
N VAL A 310 -19.26 10.10 -7.03
CA VAL A 310 -19.76 8.99 -6.20
C VAL A 310 -18.97 8.85 -4.91
N CYS A 311 -17.65 8.62 -4.99
CA CYS A 311 -16.86 8.32 -3.79
C CYS A 311 -16.78 9.51 -2.83
N LEU A 312 -16.53 10.71 -3.33
CA LEU A 312 -16.45 11.91 -2.49
C LEU A 312 -17.76 12.22 -1.75
N PRO A 313 -18.93 12.33 -2.39
CA PRO A 313 -20.19 12.55 -1.68
C PRO A 313 -20.49 11.44 -0.67
N LEU A 314 -20.23 10.17 -1.02
CA LEU A 314 -20.47 9.04 -0.14
C LEU A 314 -19.62 9.12 1.14
N THR A 315 -18.33 9.45 1.02
CA THR A 315 -17.45 9.62 2.18
C THR A 315 -17.82 10.83 3.04
N LEU A 316 -18.25 11.93 2.43
CA LEU A 316 -18.72 13.10 3.17
C LEU A 316 -20.01 12.80 3.94
N ILE A 317 -20.98 12.13 3.33
CA ILE A 317 -22.20 11.70 4.00
C ILE A 317 -21.88 10.77 5.15
N ASN A 318 -21.01 9.78 4.93
CA ASN A 318 -20.57 8.85 5.99
C ASN A 318 -19.93 9.60 7.17
N LEU A 319 -19.08 10.58 6.90
CA LEU A 319 -18.43 11.39 7.93
C LEU A 319 -19.44 12.24 8.73
N LEU A 320 -20.38 12.90 8.03
CA LEU A 320 -21.41 13.72 8.69
C LEU A 320 -22.35 12.88 9.55
N VAL A 321 -22.78 11.72 9.05
CA VAL A 321 -23.63 10.79 9.81
C VAL A 321 -22.88 10.29 11.04
N THR A 322 -21.61 9.88 10.87
CA THR A 322 -20.78 9.43 12.01
C THR A 322 -20.59 10.53 13.04
N GLY A 323 -20.30 11.76 12.61
CA GLY A 323 -20.15 12.90 13.52
C GLY A 323 -21.44 13.20 14.30
N ALA A 324 -22.60 13.15 13.62
CA ALA A 324 -23.89 13.32 14.27
C ALA A 324 -24.18 12.24 15.32
N LEU A 325 -23.86 10.97 15.02
CA LEU A 325 -24.04 9.84 15.96
C LEU A 325 -23.12 9.97 17.17
N VAL A 326 -21.85 10.36 16.96
CA VAL A 326 -20.89 10.57 18.06
C VAL A 326 -21.35 11.71 18.98
N LEU A 327 -21.84 12.82 18.39
CA LEU A 327 -22.37 13.94 19.19
C LEU A 327 -23.64 13.55 19.95
N ALA A 328 -24.53 12.79 19.35
CA ALA A 328 -25.76 12.31 20.01
C ALA A 328 -25.46 11.32 21.15
N ALA A 329 -24.40 10.52 21.02
CA ALA A 329 -23.97 9.60 22.08
C ALA A 329 -23.21 10.29 23.22
N ALA A 330 -22.69 11.50 23.00
CA ALA A 330 -22.00 12.31 24.01
C ALA A 330 -22.93 13.18 24.84
N GLN A 331 -24.20 13.33 24.46
CA GLN A 331 -25.28 14.00 25.21
C GLN A 331 -26.01 13.03 26.14
#